data_2f0704476e47bffc4b86125425e31d9e
#
_entry.id   2f0704476e47bffc4b86125425e31d9e
#
_cell.length_a   1.000
_cell.length_b   1.000
_cell.length_c   1.000
_cell.angle_alpha   90.00
_cell.angle_beta   90.00
_cell.angle_gamma   90.00
#
_symmetry.space_group_name_H-M   'P 1'
#
loop_
_entity.id
_entity.type
_entity.pdbx_description
1 polymer ?
#
loop_
_entity_poly.entity_id
_entity_poly.type
_entity_poly.pdbx_seq_one_letter_code
_entity_poly.pdbx_strand_id
1 'polypeptide(L)'
;MAKVIAGLYQIEEQLGSGGGGVVYLGTHLRLNKKIAIKADKRNIWKVSDEKLRREVDLLKGLSHSYIPQVYDFVIEDGVAYTIMDYIEGESLKQILSRHQYIQQKDIVRWACQLLEALNYLHNVKPHGILHGDIKPANIMLRPDGDICLIDFNISLMLGASGSVRVGLSRGYSSPEHYGYEYICSHGVTPEDTATSYTVSPYVPLSGEGTINAREDSEESTEIDPYLTELDTYLREPEQETTDTKPVVLLDQRSDIYSLGATLYHLITGNKPDSDAWKVRPLTGADCSQALALIINKAMNPDAARRYQTAAEMLDAFMRLPHDDPRSIKLRNTARNILLVCAVTFLCGGALTFIGMRQREQRQSALKLAEYSQDALQEGNVHEAVQYAMQALPDDSILNAPPTAEAQYALTNALGVYNLNDGFSSKGVVTLPSAPFHLEISPDGSRFAAVCGYTTLVYDSNSLNQSAAIPMTESALAKALFLNNEDIVCAGKDGLARYHTSDGEARKIWTGQAATDLSVSADGKIVAVVN
;
A
#
# COMPACT_ATOMS: atom_id res chain seq x y z
N MET A 1 -10.84 -54.75 24.52
CA MET A 1 -9.57 -54.22 25.04
C MET A 1 -9.05 -53.25 24.00
N ALA A 2 -8.55 -52.09 24.40
CA ALA A 2 -7.92 -51.17 23.46
C ALA A 2 -6.66 -51.83 22.84
N LYS A 3 -6.50 -51.76 21.54
CA LYS A 3 -5.31 -52.32 20.86
C LYS A 3 -4.09 -51.48 21.25
N VAL A 4 -3.02 -52.15 21.71
CA VAL A 4 -1.73 -51.51 22.05
C VAL A 4 -0.68 -52.00 21.07
N ILE A 5 -0.01 -51.11 20.36
CA ILE A 5 1.01 -51.41 19.37
C ILE A 5 2.38 -51.30 20.04
N ALA A 6 3.26 -52.25 19.78
CA ALA A 6 4.62 -52.36 20.36
C ALA A 6 4.67 -52.20 21.90
N GLY A 7 3.56 -52.48 22.61
CA GLY A 7 3.47 -52.28 24.06
C GLY A 7 3.57 -50.81 24.53
N LEU A 8 3.54 -49.85 23.63
CA LEU A 8 3.80 -48.42 23.90
C LEU A 8 2.71 -47.47 23.40
N TYR A 9 1.98 -47.85 22.37
CA TYR A 9 1.05 -46.95 21.66
C TYR A 9 -0.36 -47.49 21.71
N GLN A 10 -1.20 -46.91 22.53
CA GLN A 10 -2.59 -47.32 22.67
C GLN A 10 -3.44 -46.61 21.62
N ILE A 11 -4.21 -47.37 20.82
CA ILE A 11 -5.22 -46.85 19.91
C ILE A 11 -6.48 -46.48 20.70
N GLU A 12 -7.02 -45.29 20.47
CA GLU A 12 -8.24 -44.80 21.13
C GLU A 12 -9.41 -44.74 20.14
N GLU A 13 -9.33 -43.88 19.13
CA GLU A 13 -10.42 -43.71 18.16
C GLU A 13 -9.87 -43.54 16.73
N GLN A 14 -10.72 -43.81 15.75
CA GLN A 14 -10.36 -43.61 14.36
C GLN A 14 -10.62 -42.14 13.96
N LEU A 15 -9.59 -41.43 13.53
CA LEU A 15 -9.69 -40.04 13.03
C LEU A 15 -10.10 -39.96 11.56
N GLY A 16 -9.68 -40.96 10.75
CA GLY A 16 -10.01 -40.99 9.33
C GLY A 16 -9.53 -42.26 8.64
N SER A 17 -10.02 -42.47 7.42
CA SER A 17 -9.59 -43.57 6.55
C SER A 17 -9.52 -43.06 5.10
N GLY A 18 -8.57 -43.57 4.32
CA GLY A 18 -8.38 -43.18 2.92
C GLY A 18 -7.50 -44.18 2.19
N GLY A 19 -7.15 -43.89 0.95
CA GLY A 19 -6.29 -44.74 0.11
C GLY A 19 -4.89 -44.98 0.68
N GLY A 20 -4.40 -44.13 1.58
CA GLY A 20 -3.11 -44.27 2.28
C GLY A 20 -3.18 -45.12 3.55
N GLY A 21 -4.37 -45.57 3.98
CA GLY A 21 -4.54 -46.32 5.21
C GLY A 21 -5.56 -45.71 6.17
N VAL A 22 -5.47 -46.10 7.44
CA VAL A 22 -6.35 -45.60 8.50
C VAL A 22 -5.52 -44.82 9.52
N VAL A 23 -5.99 -43.65 9.93
CA VAL A 23 -5.36 -42.83 10.95
C VAL A 23 -6.19 -42.92 12.24
N TYR A 24 -5.52 -43.17 13.34
CA TYR A 24 -6.12 -43.24 14.68
C TYR A 24 -5.53 -42.14 15.58
N LEU A 25 -6.35 -41.65 16.50
CA LEU A 25 -5.88 -41.00 17.71
C LEU A 25 -5.41 -42.08 18.67
N GLY A 26 -4.31 -41.85 19.33
CA GLY A 26 -3.81 -42.75 20.37
C GLY A 26 -3.01 -41.98 21.43
N THR A 27 -2.61 -42.75 22.44
CA THR A 27 -1.77 -42.24 23.53
C THR A 27 -0.46 -42.99 23.60
N HIS A 28 0.66 -42.26 23.68
CA HIS A 28 1.96 -42.82 24.03
C HIS A 28 2.00 -43.10 25.52
N LEU A 29 1.91 -44.38 25.91
CA LEU A 29 1.71 -44.80 27.30
C LEU A 29 2.78 -44.30 28.29
N ARG A 30 4.07 -44.23 27.87
CA ARG A 30 5.13 -43.76 28.76
C ARG A 30 5.20 -42.25 28.89
N LEU A 31 4.85 -41.52 27.82
CA LEU A 31 4.92 -40.03 27.81
C LEU A 31 3.58 -39.41 28.19
N ASN A 32 2.52 -40.19 28.25
CA ASN A 32 1.15 -39.70 28.43
C ASN A 32 0.79 -38.57 27.44
N LYS A 33 1.22 -38.76 26.19
CA LYS A 33 1.07 -37.75 25.11
C LYS A 33 0.13 -38.28 24.04
N LYS A 34 -0.80 -37.43 23.56
CA LYS A 34 -1.63 -37.74 22.39
C LYS A 34 -0.76 -37.84 21.14
N ILE A 35 -1.00 -38.81 20.32
CA ILE A 35 -0.29 -39.12 19.09
C ILE A 35 -1.29 -39.48 17.99
N ALA A 36 -0.86 -39.29 16.74
CA ALA A 36 -1.53 -39.83 15.58
C ALA A 36 -0.81 -41.12 15.15
N ILE A 37 -1.61 -42.18 14.88
CA ILE A 37 -1.12 -43.50 14.47
C ILE A 37 -1.69 -43.80 13.09
N LYS A 38 -0.84 -43.74 12.05
CA LYS A 38 -1.24 -44.08 10.68
C LYS A 38 -0.93 -45.55 10.42
N ALA A 39 -1.98 -46.37 10.19
CA ALA A 39 -1.89 -47.78 9.82
C ALA A 39 -1.95 -47.93 8.31
N ASP A 40 -0.85 -48.34 7.68
CA ASP A 40 -0.78 -48.64 6.26
C ASP A 40 -0.91 -50.12 5.98
N LYS A 41 -1.94 -50.53 5.23
CA LYS A 41 -2.21 -51.90 4.87
C LYS A 41 -1.55 -52.35 3.58
N ARG A 42 -0.86 -51.44 2.87
CA ARG A 42 -0.14 -51.76 1.63
C ARG A 42 1.00 -52.72 1.95
N ASN A 43 1.22 -53.72 1.07
CA ASN A 43 2.28 -54.71 1.22
C ASN A 43 3.68 -54.10 1.13
N ILE A 44 4.19 -53.55 2.23
CA ILE A 44 5.52 -52.94 2.36
C ILE A 44 6.62 -54.04 2.36
N TRP A 45 6.25 -55.29 2.42
CA TRP A 45 7.11 -56.49 2.54
C TRP A 45 8.13 -56.69 1.42
N LYS A 46 8.03 -55.98 0.30
CA LYS A 46 8.93 -56.13 -0.84
C LYS A 46 10.20 -55.24 -0.72
N VAL A 47 10.32 -54.41 0.32
CA VAL A 47 11.48 -53.53 0.55
C VAL A 47 12.39 -54.23 1.56
N SER A 48 13.70 -54.25 1.29
CA SER A 48 14.67 -54.81 2.25
C SER A 48 14.60 -54.04 3.58
N ASP A 49 14.64 -54.79 4.70
CA ASP A 49 14.56 -54.23 6.07
C ASP A 49 15.56 -53.05 6.29
N GLU A 50 16.75 -53.14 5.71
CA GLU A 50 17.78 -52.14 5.87
C GLU A 50 17.47 -50.83 5.16
N LYS A 51 16.83 -50.88 3.98
CA LYS A 51 16.41 -49.71 3.25
C LYS A 51 15.25 -49.02 3.96
N LEU A 52 14.25 -49.80 4.40
CA LEU A 52 13.11 -49.32 5.16
C LEU A 52 13.58 -48.57 6.44
N ARG A 53 14.55 -49.13 7.17
CA ARG A 53 15.09 -48.52 8.39
C ARG A 53 15.75 -47.16 8.09
N ARG A 54 16.56 -47.05 7.03
CA ARG A 54 17.22 -45.78 6.66
C ARG A 54 16.20 -44.69 6.33
N GLU A 55 15.15 -45.03 5.62
CA GLU A 55 14.08 -44.09 5.25
C GLU A 55 13.28 -43.64 6.47
N VAL A 56 12.98 -44.57 7.38
CA VAL A 56 12.33 -44.28 8.67
C VAL A 56 13.20 -43.37 9.54
N ASP A 57 14.52 -43.65 9.59
CA ASP A 57 15.45 -42.81 10.36
C ASP A 57 15.54 -41.39 9.80
N LEU A 58 15.47 -41.21 8.49
CA LEU A 58 15.34 -39.88 7.87
C LEU A 58 14.07 -39.18 8.32
N LEU A 59 12.92 -39.86 8.34
CA LEU A 59 11.64 -39.28 8.79
C LEU A 59 11.65 -38.88 10.27
N LYS A 60 12.27 -39.74 11.13
CA LYS A 60 12.45 -39.42 12.56
C LYS A 60 13.36 -38.21 12.78
N GLY A 61 14.29 -37.98 11.87
CA GLY A 61 15.18 -36.81 11.88
C GLY A 61 14.54 -35.50 11.45
N LEU A 62 13.33 -35.52 10.89
CA LEU A 62 12.65 -34.29 10.46
C LEU A 62 12.17 -33.50 11.68
N SER A 63 12.52 -32.21 11.73
CA SER A 63 12.04 -31.30 12.77
C SER A 63 11.78 -29.92 12.15
N HIS A 64 10.51 -29.54 12.06
CA HIS A 64 10.08 -28.28 11.49
C HIS A 64 8.74 -27.85 12.07
N SER A 65 8.51 -26.55 12.26
CA SER A 65 7.30 -26.00 12.90
C SER A 65 6.00 -26.38 12.20
N TYR A 66 6.04 -26.56 10.89
CA TYR A 66 4.86 -26.80 10.05
C TYR A 66 4.77 -28.24 9.53
N ILE A 67 5.51 -29.17 10.16
CA ILE A 67 5.55 -30.57 9.82
C ILE A 67 5.43 -31.38 11.12
N PRO A 68 4.58 -32.44 11.19
CA PRO A 68 4.51 -33.26 12.40
C PRO A 68 5.79 -34.05 12.62
N GLN A 69 6.26 -34.12 13.86
CA GLN A 69 7.38 -34.97 14.23
C GLN A 69 6.97 -36.43 14.14
N VAL A 70 7.74 -37.24 13.43
CA VAL A 70 7.60 -38.70 13.42
C VAL A 70 8.41 -39.25 14.59
N TYR A 71 7.76 -40.05 15.46
CA TYR A 71 8.39 -40.65 16.64
C TYR A 71 8.89 -42.05 16.37
N ASP A 72 8.06 -42.85 15.67
CA ASP A 72 8.38 -44.26 15.48
C ASP A 72 7.70 -44.82 14.22
N PHE A 73 8.23 -45.96 13.79
CA PHE A 73 7.67 -46.78 12.75
C PHE A 73 7.71 -48.25 13.20
N VAL A 74 6.55 -48.87 13.27
CA VAL A 74 6.41 -50.21 13.80
C VAL A 74 5.67 -51.10 12.80
N ILE A 75 6.19 -52.29 12.56
CA ILE A 75 5.48 -53.32 11.80
C ILE A 75 4.99 -54.37 12.80
N GLU A 76 3.68 -54.52 12.88
CA GLU A 76 3.03 -55.50 13.75
C GLU A 76 1.85 -56.14 13.03
N ASP A 77 1.70 -57.43 13.09
CA ASP A 77 0.64 -58.22 12.43
C ASP A 77 0.49 -57.95 10.94
N GLY A 78 1.59 -57.63 10.27
CA GLY A 78 1.54 -57.38 8.85
C GLY A 78 1.05 -55.98 8.46
N VAL A 79 0.92 -55.08 9.40
CA VAL A 79 0.54 -53.68 9.21
C VAL A 79 1.69 -52.78 9.62
N ALA A 80 1.99 -51.80 8.80
CA ALA A 80 2.97 -50.76 9.13
C ALA A 80 2.26 -49.59 9.84
N TYR A 81 2.75 -49.26 11.01
CA TYR A 81 2.26 -48.13 11.81
C TYR A 81 3.28 -47.03 11.85
N THR A 82 2.93 -45.82 11.41
CA THR A 82 3.71 -44.60 11.59
C THR A 82 3.13 -43.84 12.77
N ILE A 83 3.95 -43.57 13.78
CA ILE A 83 3.61 -42.86 15.00
C ILE A 83 4.15 -41.44 14.92
N MET A 84 3.27 -40.45 15.02
CA MET A 84 3.63 -39.05 14.83
C MET A 84 2.85 -38.12 15.77
N ASP A 85 3.17 -36.83 15.76
CA ASP A 85 2.41 -35.82 16.47
C ASP A 85 0.95 -35.84 16.09
N TYR A 86 0.07 -35.79 17.09
CA TYR A 86 -1.32 -35.43 16.88
C TYR A 86 -1.42 -33.91 16.73
N ILE A 87 -1.91 -33.47 15.58
CA ILE A 87 -2.12 -32.06 15.28
C ILE A 87 -3.57 -31.72 15.60
N GLU A 88 -3.74 -30.89 16.62
CA GLU A 88 -5.06 -30.36 16.99
C GLU A 88 -5.51 -29.32 15.97
N GLY A 89 -6.81 -29.34 15.63
CA GLY A 89 -7.40 -28.40 14.66
C GLY A 89 -8.25 -29.12 13.62
N GLU A 90 -8.43 -28.46 12.49
CA GLU A 90 -9.23 -28.96 11.38
C GLU A 90 -8.49 -28.85 10.05
N SER A 91 -8.80 -29.72 9.11
CA SER A 91 -8.21 -29.67 7.78
C SER A 91 -8.77 -28.49 6.97
N LEU A 92 -7.96 -27.93 6.04
CA LEU A 92 -8.44 -26.91 5.10
C LEU A 92 -9.59 -27.44 4.23
N LYS A 93 -9.69 -28.76 4.02
CA LYS A 93 -10.84 -29.39 3.36
C LYS A 93 -12.12 -29.17 4.17
N GLN A 94 -12.10 -29.38 5.49
CA GLN A 94 -13.26 -29.14 6.36
C GLN A 94 -13.67 -27.66 6.37
N ILE A 95 -12.71 -26.74 6.32
CA ILE A 95 -12.97 -25.30 6.21
C ILE A 95 -13.65 -24.98 4.88
N LEU A 96 -13.13 -25.49 3.76
CA LEU A 96 -13.70 -25.33 2.43
C LEU A 96 -15.13 -25.89 2.32
N SER A 97 -15.39 -27.05 2.92
CA SER A 97 -16.72 -27.69 2.87
C SER A 97 -17.83 -26.86 3.53
N ARG A 98 -17.48 -25.92 4.39
CA ARG A 98 -18.42 -24.98 5.02
C ARG A 98 -18.63 -23.71 4.18
N HIS A 99 -18.05 -23.62 2.96
CA HIS A 99 -18.08 -22.44 2.11
C HIS A 99 -17.68 -21.14 2.83
N GLN A 100 -16.80 -21.25 3.82
CA GLN A 100 -16.33 -20.12 4.60
C GLN A 100 -15.36 -19.30 3.76
N TYR A 101 -15.62 -17.99 3.65
CA TYR A 101 -14.68 -17.08 3.00
C TYR A 101 -13.37 -16.99 3.77
N ILE A 102 -12.26 -17.28 3.10
CA ILE A 102 -10.91 -17.20 3.65
C ILE A 102 -10.29 -15.87 3.20
N GLN A 103 -9.78 -15.08 4.14
CA GLN A 103 -9.16 -13.81 3.80
C GLN A 103 -7.84 -14.03 3.07
N GLN A 104 -7.58 -13.25 2.02
CA GLN A 104 -6.34 -13.35 1.25
C GLN A 104 -5.08 -13.29 2.12
N LYS A 105 -5.08 -12.48 3.19
CA LYS A 105 -3.94 -12.40 4.12
C LYS A 105 -3.60 -13.73 4.80
N ASP A 106 -4.64 -14.53 5.14
CA ASP A 106 -4.45 -15.84 5.77
C ASP A 106 -3.94 -16.85 4.75
N ILE A 107 -4.47 -16.82 3.51
CA ILE A 107 -3.98 -17.64 2.40
C ILE A 107 -2.50 -17.35 2.12
N VAL A 108 -2.10 -16.08 2.09
CA VAL A 108 -0.69 -15.67 1.90
C VAL A 108 0.19 -16.15 3.06
N ARG A 109 -0.27 -16.02 4.31
CA ARG A 109 0.45 -16.51 5.48
C ARG A 109 0.65 -18.03 5.41
N TRP A 110 -0.42 -18.78 5.16
CA TRP A 110 -0.35 -20.25 5.03
C TRP A 110 0.52 -20.68 3.85
N ALA A 111 0.47 -19.96 2.73
CA ALA A 111 1.35 -20.25 1.59
C ALA A 111 2.83 -20.10 1.97
N CYS A 112 3.21 -19.04 2.70
CA CYS A 112 4.58 -18.88 3.19
C CYS A 112 4.99 -20.04 4.11
N GLN A 113 4.14 -20.42 5.07
CA GLN A 113 4.41 -21.52 6.00
C GLN A 113 4.57 -22.86 5.27
N LEU A 114 3.70 -23.15 4.27
CA LEU A 114 3.82 -24.34 3.42
C LEU A 114 5.10 -24.33 2.60
N LEU A 115 5.48 -23.18 2.05
CA LEU A 115 6.71 -23.03 1.26
C LEU A 115 7.96 -23.19 2.13
N GLU A 116 7.94 -22.72 3.38
CA GLU A 116 9.02 -22.97 4.35
C GLU A 116 9.15 -24.48 4.64
N ALA A 117 8.01 -25.17 4.86
CA ALA A 117 7.98 -26.62 5.06
C ALA A 117 8.53 -27.37 3.84
N LEU A 118 8.08 -27.01 2.63
CA LEU A 118 8.54 -27.63 1.39
C LEU A 118 10.02 -27.34 1.13
N ASN A 119 10.48 -26.11 1.35
CA ASN A 119 11.88 -25.78 1.22
C ASN A 119 12.76 -26.60 2.18
N TYR A 120 12.29 -26.79 3.41
CA TYR A 120 12.97 -27.67 4.36
C TYR A 120 13.05 -29.11 3.82
N LEU A 121 11.91 -29.71 3.40
CA LEU A 121 11.84 -31.07 2.89
C LEU A 121 12.72 -31.26 1.65
N HIS A 122 12.61 -30.40 0.68
CA HIS A 122 13.38 -30.48 -0.59
C HIS A 122 14.89 -30.40 -0.38
N ASN A 123 15.36 -29.81 0.75
CA ASN A 123 16.78 -29.68 1.07
C ASN A 123 17.32 -30.72 2.06
N VAL A 124 16.48 -31.68 2.51
CA VAL A 124 16.93 -32.77 3.39
C VAL A 124 17.96 -33.62 2.67
N LYS A 125 19.12 -33.86 3.30
CA LYS A 125 20.16 -34.70 2.71
C LYS A 125 19.87 -36.18 2.91
N PRO A 126 20.27 -37.08 1.97
CA PRO A 126 21.12 -36.81 0.80
C PRO A 126 20.36 -36.35 -0.46
N HIS A 127 19.05 -36.60 -0.62
CA HIS A 127 18.36 -36.48 -1.91
C HIS A 127 17.15 -35.54 -1.89
N GLY A 128 16.83 -34.92 -0.76
CA GLY A 128 15.56 -34.20 -0.60
C GLY A 128 14.38 -35.15 -0.40
N ILE A 129 13.25 -34.59 0.01
CA ILE A 129 12.00 -35.32 0.22
C ILE A 129 10.91 -34.59 -0.54
N LEU A 130 10.22 -35.29 -1.45
CA LEU A 130 9.00 -34.80 -2.06
C LEU A 130 7.80 -35.17 -1.16
N HIS A 131 6.86 -34.23 -1.01
CA HIS A 131 5.62 -34.52 -0.30
C HIS A 131 4.68 -35.38 -1.17
N GLY A 132 4.47 -34.99 -2.43
CA GLY A 132 3.78 -35.74 -3.47
C GLY A 132 2.26 -35.82 -3.35
N ASP A 133 1.64 -35.26 -2.30
CA ASP A 133 0.18 -35.26 -2.11
C ASP A 133 -0.29 -34.00 -1.36
N ILE A 134 0.09 -32.82 -1.87
CA ILE A 134 -0.33 -31.54 -1.28
C ILE A 134 -1.74 -31.22 -1.74
N LYS A 135 -2.67 -31.15 -0.77
CA LYS A 135 -4.08 -30.83 -1.00
C LYS A 135 -4.71 -30.32 0.31
N PRO A 136 -5.90 -29.68 0.27
CA PRO A 136 -6.55 -29.14 1.47
C PRO A 136 -6.80 -30.17 2.57
N ALA A 137 -6.98 -31.45 2.22
CA ALA A 137 -7.19 -32.53 3.19
C ALA A 137 -5.94 -32.82 4.03
N ASN A 138 -4.75 -32.58 3.48
CA ASN A 138 -3.45 -32.86 4.10
C ASN A 138 -2.81 -31.63 4.76
N ILE A 139 -3.57 -30.56 4.94
CA ILE A 139 -3.12 -29.33 5.62
C ILE A 139 -4.08 -29.07 6.78
N MET A 140 -3.54 -29.15 8.01
CA MET A 140 -4.29 -28.87 9.23
C MET A 140 -4.10 -27.40 9.64
N LEU A 141 -5.19 -26.71 9.96
CA LEU A 141 -5.18 -25.41 10.61
C LEU A 141 -5.26 -25.61 12.12
N ARG A 142 -4.24 -25.17 12.83
CA ARG A 142 -4.15 -25.24 14.29
C ARG A 142 -4.98 -24.14 14.96
N PRO A 143 -5.28 -24.25 16.27
CA PRO A 143 -6.00 -23.21 17.01
C PRO A 143 -5.27 -21.86 17.08
N ASP A 144 -3.94 -21.84 16.98
CA ASP A 144 -3.11 -20.64 16.92
C ASP A 144 -3.17 -19.91 15.55
N GLY A 145 -3.83 -20.55 14.59
CA GLY A 145 -3.98 -20.05 13.22
C GLY A 145 -2.85 -20.43 12.28
N ASP A 146 -1.84 -21.16 12.73
CA ASP A 146 -0.76 -21.69 11.89
C ASP A 146 -1.17 -23.03 11.27
N ILE A 147 -0.55 -23.35 10.13
CA ILE A 147 -0.83 -24.62 9.45
C ILE A 147 0.18 -25.69 9.82
N CYS A 148 -0.20 -26.94 9.59
CA CYS A 148 0.70 -28.07 9.62
C CYS A 148 0.44 -28.97 8.40
N LEU A 149 1.49 -29.25 7.63
CA LEU A 149 1.44 -30.12 6.46
C LEU A 149 1.60 -31.57 6.93
N ILE A 150 0.53 -32.34 6.82
CA ILE A 150 0.48 -33.73 7.28
C ILE A 150 0.50 -34.71 6.10
N ASP A 151 0.71 -35.96 6.42
CA ASP A 151 0.54 -37.11 5.50
C ASP A 151 1.54 -37.16 4.36
N PHE A 152 2.83 -37.31 4.71
CA PHE A 152 3.88 -37.58 3.73
C PHE A 152 3.64 -38.87 2.97
N ASN A 153 3.83 -38.85 1.67
CA ASN A 153 3.80 -40.06 0.88
C ASN A 153 5.13 -40.84 1.04
N ILE A 154 5.22 -41.62 2.10
CA ILE A 154 6.39 -42.46 2.42
C ILE A 154 6.79 -43.37 1.24
N SER A 155 5.82 -43.73 0.38
CA SER A 155 6.07 -44.53 -0.83
C SER A 155 7.02 -43.87 -1.82
N LEU A 156 7.03 -42.55 -1.92
CA LEU A 156 7.96 -41.82 -2.80
C LEU A 156 9.41 -41.90 -2.32
N MET A 157 9.62 -41.99 -1.01
CA MET A 157 10.96 -42.13 -0.42
C MET A 157 11.50 -43.55 -0.61
N LEU A 158 10.64 -44.56 -0.52
CA LEU A 158 11.01 -45.96 -0.63
C LEU A 158 11.37 -46.39 -2.07
N GLY A 159 11.05 -45.56 -3.04
CA GLY A 159 11.08 -45.92 -4.47
C GLY A 159 12.40 -45.68 -5.20
N ALA A 160 13.52 -45.37 -4.56
CA ALA A 160 14.80 -45.04 -5.21
C ALA A 160 15.40 -46.16 -6.11
N SER A 161 14.72 -47.25 -6.36
CA SER A 161 15.18 -48.32 -7.26
C SER A 161 14.06 -49.08 -7.98
N GLY A 162 12.87 -48.53 -8.11
CA GLY A 162 11.77 -49.17 -8.83
C GLY A 162 10.55 -48.28 -8.96
N SER A 163 9.63 -48.66 -9.80
CA SER A 163 8.36 -47.95 -10.03
C SER A 163 7.62 -47.68 -8.71
N VAL A 164 7.49 -46.40 -8.37
CA VAL A 164 6.71 -45.98 -7.19
C VAL A 164 5.31 -45.59 -7.66
N ARG A 165 4.28 -46.19 -7.05
CA ARG A 165 2.90 -45.76 -7.25
C ARG A 165 2.70 -44.45 -6.50
N VAL A 166 2.53 -43.35 -7.23
CA VAL A 166 2.17 -42.05 -6.69
C VAL A 166 0.65 -41.98 -6.64
N GLY A 167 0.09 -41.66 -5.48
CA GLY A 167 -1.34 -41.41 -5.37
C GLY A 167 -1.72 -40.19 -6.23
N LEU A 168 -2.73 -40.36 -7.11
CA LEU A 168 -3.26 -39.28 -7.92
C LEU A 168 -4.39 -38.57 -7.16
N SER A 169 -4.16 -37.30 -6.82
CA SER A 169 -5.20 -36.42 -6.31
C SER A 169 -5.70 -35.52 -7.44
N ARG A 170 -6.80 -35.95 -8.11
CA ARG A 170 -7.34 -35.21 -9.27
C ARG A 170 -7.49 -33.74 -8.97
N GLY A 171 -7.03 -32.89 -9.90
CA GLY A 171 -7.04 -31.43 -9.80
C GLY A 171 -5.93 -30.81 -8.91
N TYR A 172 -5.22 -31.63 -8.10
CA TYR A 172 -4.07 -31.15 -7.33
C TYR A 172 -2.74 -31.71 -7.84
N SER A 173 -2.75 -32.93 -8.39
CA SER A 173 -1.57 -33.54 -8.98
C SER A 173 -1.14 -32.79 -10.21
N SER A 174 0.17 -32.62 -10.40
CA SER A 174 0.76 -31.98 -11.57
C SER A 174 0.65 -32.89 -12.81
N PRO A 175 0.76 -32.35 -14.03
CA PRO A 175 0.71 -33.13 -15.27
C PRO A 175 1.65 -34.34 -15.27
N GLU A 176 2.82 -34.22 -14.67
CA GLU A 176 3.85 -35.26 -14.59
C GLU A 176 3.36 -36.52 -13.86
N HIS A 177 2.41 -36.39 -12.94
CA HIS A 177 1.80 -37.52 -12.23
C HIS A 177 0.96 -38.40 -13.16
N TYR A 178 0.45 -37.86 -14.27
CA TYR A 178 -0.38 -38.57 -15.23
C TYR A 178 0.43 -39.31 -16.31
N GLY A 179 1.76 -39.15 -16.29
CA GLY A 179 2.69 -39.86 -17.15
C GLY A 179 3.02 -39.14 -18.47
N TYR A 180 3.90 -39.79 -19.24
CA TYR A 180 4.51 -39.23 -20.45
C TYR A 180 3.49 -38.92 -21.55
N GLU A 181 2.51 -39.79 -21.78
CA GLU A 181 1.51 -39.60 -22.84
C GLU A 181 0.68 -38.34 -22.63
N TYR A 182 0.31 -38.07 -21.40
CA TYR A 182 -0.40 -36.83 -21.05
C TYR A 182 0.45 -35.59 -21.37
N ILE A 183 1.71 -35.59 -20.94
CA ILE A 183 2.64 -34.48 -21.13
C ILE A 183 2.87 -34.22 -22.62
N CYS A 184 3.15 -35.25 -23.41
CA CYS A 184 3.38 -35.13 -24.87
C CYS A 184 2.14 -34.65 -25.62
N SER A 185 0.95 -35.15 -25.29
CA SER A 185 -0.30 -34.74 -25.94
C SER A 185 -0.65 -33.27 -25.75
N HIS A 186 -0.12 -32.64 -24.69
CA HIS A 186 -0.34 -31.24 -24.34
C HIS A 186 0.87 -30.34 -24.60
N GLY A 187 1.89 -30.84 -25.32
CA GLY A 187 3.03 -30.03 -25.76
C GLY A 187 4.16 -29.83 -24.74
N VAL A 188 4.13 -30.53 -23.60
CA VAL A 188 5.23 -30.58 -22.63
C VAL A 188 6.13 -31.76 -22.95
N THR A 189 7.44 -31.55 -23.07
CA THR A 189 8.39 -32.61 -23.31
C THR A 189 9.05 -33.14 -22.05
N PRO A 190 9.48 -34.41 -21.98
CA PRO A 190 10.18 -34.94 -20.81
C PRO A 190 11.50 -34.25 -20.52
N GLU A 191 12.12 -33.61 -21.51
CA GLU A 191 13.37 -32.87 -21.40
C GLU A 191 13.17 -31.57 -20.56
N ASP A 192 11.93 -31.05 -20.56
CA ASP A 192 11.56 -29.87 -19.79
C ASP A 192 11.31 -30.20 -18.29
N THR A 193 11.23 -31.49 -17.95
CA THR A 193 11.01 -31.98 -16.58
C THR A 193 12.29 -32.56 -16.00
N ALA A 194 13.33 -31.74 -15.83
CA ALA A 194 14.63 -32.20 -15.31
C ALA A 194 14.56 -32.61 -13.82
N THR A 195 15.05 -33.56 -13.51
CA THR A 195 15.29 -34.81 -12.81
C THR A 195 15.82 -34.72 -11.38
N SER A 196 15.13 -35.35 -10.42
CA SER A 196 15.76 -35.89 -9.22
C SER A 196 15.22 -37.26 -8.78
N TYR A 197 14.03 -37.66 -9.23
CA TYR A 197 13.41 -38.92 -8.81
C TYR A 197 12.74 -39.63 -9.97
N THR A 198 13.10 -40.90 -10.16
CA THR A 198 12.53 -41.75 -11.22
C THR A 198 11.19 -42.29 -10.77
N VAL A 199 10.13 -41.93 -11.46
CA VAL A 199 8.81 -42.56 -11.35
C VAL A 199 8.61 -43.42 -12.57
N SER A 200 8.19 -44.67 -12.38
CA SER A 200 7.82 -45.56 -13.48
C SER A 200 6.68 -44.91 -14.27
N PRO A 201 6.71 -44.96 -15.59
CA PRO A 201 5.63 -44.37 -16.38
C PRO A 201 4.30 -45.00 -16.02
N TYR A 202 3.34 -44.15 -15.70
CA TYR A 202 1.93 -44.56 -15.68
C TYR A 202 1.52 -44.80 -17.12
N VAL A 203 1.17 -46.01 -17.47
CA VAL A 203 0.58 -46.35 -18.76
C VAL A 203 -0.92 -46.26 -18.59
N PRO A 204 -1.62 -45.27 -19.20
CA PRO A 204 -3.06 -45.30 -19.26
C PRO A 204 -3.46 -46.52 -20.14
N LEU A 205 -4.27 -47.40 -19.61
CA LEU A 205 -4.91 -48.41 -20.45
C LEU A 205 -5.85 -47.70 -21.43
N SER A 206 -5.57 -47.79 -22.72
CA SER A 206 -6.46 -47.34 -23.78
C SER A 206 -7.74 -48.14 -23.75
N GLY A 207 -8.75 -47.56 -23.13
CA GLY A 207 -10.11 -48.07 -23.10
C GLY A 207 -11.07 -46.90 -23.24
N GLU A 208 -11.71 -46.79 -24.40
CA GLU A 208 -12.87 -45.91 -24.58
C GLU A 208 -13.98 -46.34 -23.62
N GLY A 209 -14.05 -45.70 -22.50
CA GLY A 209 -15.14 -45.78 -21.54
C GLY A 209 -15.66 -44.41 -21.25
N THR A 210 -16.77 -44.03 -21.87
CA THR A 210 -17.62 -42.91 -21.48
C THR A 210 -17.97 -43.02 -20.01
N ILE A 211 -17.30 -42.27 -19.16
CA ILE A 211 -17.64 -42.18 -17.73
C ILE A 211 -18.73 -41.12 -17.61
N ASN A 212 -19.96 -41.58 -17.41
CA ASN A 212 -21.05 -40.75 -16.94
C ASN A 212 -20.66 -40.16 -15.57
N ALA A 213 -20.58 -38.84 -15.53
CA ALA A 213 -20.43 -38.07 -14.31
C ALA A 213 -21.63 -38.38 -13.41
N ARG A 214 -21.42 -39.17 -12.36
CA ARG A 214 -22.24 -39.10 -11.15
C ARG A 214 -21.49 -38.26 -10.14
N GLU A 215 -22.09 -37.11 -9.84
CA GLU A 215 -21.78 -36.33 -8.67
C GLU A 215 -21.98 -37.21 -7.44
N ASP A 216 -20.90 -37.64 -6.81
CA ASP A 216 -20.97 -38.10 -5.43
C ASP A 216 -19.67 -37.76 -4.70
N SER A 217 -19.89 -37.15 -3.59
CA SER A 217 -19.06 -36.54 -2.60
C SER A 217 -18.23 -37.51 -1.78
N GLU A 218 -17.16 -38.06 -2.33
CA GLU A 218 -16.09 -38.64 -1.51
C GLU A 218 -14.74 -38.44 -2.20
N GLU A 219 -13.98 -37.46 -1.69
CA GLU A 219 -12.56 -37.30 -2.01
C GLU A 219 -11.77 -38.40 -1.32
N SER A 220 -11.92 -39.63 -1.80
CA SER A 220 -10.93 -40.66 -1.56
C SER A 220 -9.71 -40.35 -2.42
N THR A 221 -8.51 -40.59 -1.90
CA THR A 221 -7.34 -40.82 -2.73
C THR A 221 -7.74 -42.06 -3.56
N GLU A 222 -8.36 -41.82 -4.73
CA GLU A 222 -8.77 -42.92 -5.62
C GLU A 222 -7.49 -43.64 -6.04
N ILE A 223 -7.23 -44.74 -5.43
CA ILE A 223 -6.48 -45.80 -6.07
C ILE A 223 -7.39 -46.25 -7.19
N ASP A 224 -7.00 -45.93 -8.45
CA ASP A 224 -7.69 -46.36 -9.64
C ASP A 224 -7.97 -47.85 -9.51
N PRO A 225 -9.24 -48.34 -9.59
CA PRO A 225 -9.56 -49.75 -9.50
C PRO A 225 -8.76 -50.65 -10.46
N TYR A 226 -8.33 -50.09 -11.57
CA TYR A 226 -7.42 -50.75 -12.53
C TYR A 226 -6.01 -51.01 -11.99
N LEU A 227 -5.58 -50.35 -10.91
CA LEU A 227 -4.29 -50.63 -10.26
C LEU A 227 -4.31 -51.92 -9.43
N THR A 228 -5.47 -52.41 -9.09
CA THR A 228 -5.63 -53.72 -8.40
C THR A 228 -5.45 -54.88 -9.39
N GLU A 229 -5.77 -54.72 -10.66
CA GLU A 229 -5.53 -55.75 -11.69
C GLU A 229 -4.08 -55.80 -12.15
N LEU A 230 -3.27 -54.72 -11.94
CA LEU A 230 -1.87 -54.69 -12.33
C LEU A 230 -0.96 -55.63 -11.52
N ASP A 231 -1.40 -56.10 -10.35
CA ASP A 231 -0.70 -57.17 -9.60
C ASP A 231 -0.61 -58.48 -10.39
N THR A 232 -1.46 -58.65 -11.40
CA THR A 232 -1.46 -59.83 -12.27
C THR A 232 -0.47 -59.71 -13.44
N TYR A 233 -0.04 -58.51 -13.78
CA TYR A 233 0.89 -58.22 -14.90
C TYR A 233 2.34 -58.03 -14.47
N LEU A 234 2.70 -58.10 -13.20
CA LEU A 234 4.07 -58.08 -12.71
C LEU A 234 4.68 -59.51 -12.68
N ARG A 235 4.35 -60.37 -13.68
CA ARG A 235 5.18 -61.53 -14.00
C ARG A 235 6.41 -61.03 -14.74
N GLU A 236 7.54 -61.67 -14.44
CA GLU A 236 8.89 -61.41 -14.85
C GLU A 236 9.03 -60.98 -16.33
N PRO A 237 10.00 -60.10 -16.65
CA PRO A 237 10.21 -59.64 -18.00
C PRO A 237 10.75 -60.78 -18.86
N GLU A 238 9.92 -61.32 -19.75
CA GLU A 238 10.42 -61.97 -20.98
C GLU A 238 10.94 -60.86 -21.89
N GLN A 239 12.22 -60.95 -22.16
CA GLN A 239 13.07 -60.39 -23.24
C GLN A 239 12.50 -59.27 -24.13
N GLU A 240 13.11 -58.12 -23.97
CA GLU A 240 13.61 -57.14 -24.93
C GLU A 240 12.85 -57.00 -26.26
N THR A 241 12.02 -55.98 -26.32
CA THR A 241 12.04 -55.08 -27.46
C THR A 241 12.39 -53.70 -26.97
N THR A 242 13.43 -53.11 -27.54
CA THR A 242 14.00 -51.80 -27.19
C THR A 242 13.09 -50.66 -27.63
N ASP A 243 11.89 -50.59 -27.06
CA ASP A 243 11.09 -49.38 -27.03
C ASP A 243 11.16 -48.82 -25.61
N THR A 244 12.28 -48.17 -25.33
CA THR A 244 12.46 -47.42 -24.08
C THR A 244 11.47 -46.25 -24.05
N LYS A 245 10.25 -46.50 -23.56
CA LYS A 245 9.34 -45.41 -23.25
C LYS A 245 10.05 -44.46 -22.27
N PRO A 246 10.14 -43.17 -22.58
CA PRO A 246 10.84 -42.24 -21.70
C PRO A 246 10.17 -42.20 -20.30
N VAL A 247 10.98 -42.28 -19.28
CA VAL A 247 10.52 -42.25 -17.89
C VAL A 247 10.22 -40.83 -17.51
N VAL A 248 8.98 -40.55 -17.07
CA VAL A 248 8.61 -39.24 -16.53
C VAL A 248 9.12 -39.13 -15.09
N LEU A 249 9.77 -38.02 -14.80
CA LEU A 249 10.42 -37.79 -13.52
C LEU A 249 9.62 -36.78 -12.72
N LEU A 250 9.32 -37.11 -11.44
CA LEU A 250 8.78 -36.17 -10.47
C LEU A 250 9.91 -35.49 -9.72
N ASP A 251 9.83 -34.21 -9.58
CA ASP A 251 10.73 -33.39 -8.78
C ASP A 251 9.98 -32.34 -7.93
N GLN A 252 10.73 -31.50 -7.24
CA GLN A 252 10.17 -30.45 -6.38
C GLN A 252 9.14 -29.52 -7.05
N ARG A 253 9.16 -29.40 -8.39
CA ARG A 253 8.21 -28.58 -9.16
C ARG A 253 6.81 -29.19 -9.19
N SER A 254 6.69 -30.50 -8.94
CA SER A 254 5.41 -31.18 -8.77
C SER A 254 4.71 -30.75 -7.48
N ASP A 255 5.46 -30.63 -6.36
CA ASP A 255 4.92 -30.09 -5.11
C ASP A 255 4.53 -28.61 -5.25
N ILE A 256 5.30 -27.82 -6.01
CA ILE A 256 4.99 -26.42 -6.31
C ILE A 256 3.67 -26.29 -7.06
N TYR A 257 3.42 -27.14 -8.06
CA TYR A 257 2.14 -27.19 -8.77
C TYR A 257 0.99 -27.54 -7.80
N SER A 258 1.15 -28.59 -7.01
CA SER A 258 0.13 -29.07 -6.06
C SER A 258 -0.20 -28.01 -4.99
N LEU A 259 0.82 -27.27 -4.53
CA LEU A 259 0.61 -26.10 -3.66
C LEU A 259 -0.17 -25.01 -4.40
N GLY A 260 0.20 -24.67 -5.64
CA GLY A 260 -0.52 -23.71 -6.47
C GLY A 260 -1.99 -24.09 -6.63
N ALA A 261 -2.27 -25.36 -6.94
CA ALA A 261 -3.63 -25.91 -7.07
C ALA A 261 -4.43 -25.84 -5.76
N THR A 262 -3.77 -26.08 -4.63
CA THR A 262 -4.37 -25.92 -3.30
C THR A 262 -4.74 -24.47 -3.04
N LEU A 263 -3.84 -23.52 -3.30
CA LEU A 263 -4.09 -22.08 -3.11
C LEU A 263 -5.18 -21.58 -4.06
N TYR A 264 -5.21 -22.06 -5.30
CA TYR A 264 -6.28 -21.80 -6.25
C TYR A 264 -7.65 -22.18 -5.67
N HIS A 265 -7.75 -23.40 -5.10
CA HIS A 265 -8.98 -23.86 -4.47
C HIS A 265 -9.37 -23.01 -3.25
N LEU A 266 -8.42 -22.62 -2.42
CA LEU A 266 -8.69 -21.75 -1.26
C LEU A 266 -9.21 -20.36 -1.67
N ILE A 267 -8.76 -19.83 -2.80
CA ILE A 267 -9.18 -18.51 -3.32
C ILE A 267 -10.54 -18.58 -4.00
N THR A 268 -10.72 -19.57 -4.88
CA THR A 268 -11.93 -19.65 -5.71
C THR A 268 -13.08 -20.36 -5.05
N GLY A 269 -12.82 -21.17 -4.01
CA GLY A 269 -13.78 -22.13 -3.44
C GLY A 269 -14.06 -23.32 -4.34
N ASN A 270 -13.42 -23.39 -5.52
CA ASN A 270 -13.62 -24.43 -6.51
C ASN A 270 -12.32 -25.19 -6.75
N LYS A 271 -12.42 -26.51 -6.77
CA LYS A 271 -11.32 -27.38 -7.12
C LYS A 271 -10.87 -27.12 -8.56
N PRO A 272 -9.55 -27.04 -8.86
CA PRO A 272 -9.08 -26.93 -10.23
C PRO A 272 -9.50 -28.13 -11.09
N ASP A 273 -9.60 -27.90 -12.42
CA ASP A 273 -9.80 -28.99 -13.37
C ASP A 273 -8.66 -30.00 -13.26
N SER A 274 -8.95 -31.28 -13.44
CA SER A 274 -7.93 -32.33 -13.47
C SER A 274 -7.01 -32.23 -14.68
N ASP A 275 -7.46 -31.60 -15.77
CA ASP A 275 -6.65 -31.23 -16.91
C ASP A 275 -6.04 -29.84 -16.69
N ALA A 276 -4.73 -29.79 -16.44
CA ALA A 276 -4.02 -28.55 -16.15
C ALA A 276 -4.15 -27.49 -17.26
N TRP A 277 -4.37 -27.90 -18.52
CA TRP A 277 -4.56 -27.00 -19.65
C TRP A 277 -5.96 -26.35 -19.68
N LYS A 278 -6.93 -26.91 -18.95
CA LYS A 278 -8.29 -26.39 -18.85
C LYS A 278 -8.51 -25.52 -17.61
N VAL A 279 -7.54 -25.45 -16.73
CA VAL A 279 -7.65 -24.61 -15.53
C VAL A 279 -7.74 -23.15 -15.93
N ARG A 280 -8.83 -22.48 -15.52
CA ARG A 280 -8.99 -21.04 -15.74
C ARG A 280 -7.95 -20.27 -14.93
N PRO A 281 -7.14 -19.38 -15.54
CA PRO A 281 -6.20 -18.57 -14.80
C PRO A 281 -6.91 -17.65 -13.78
N LEU A 282 -6.31 -17.45 -12.61
CA LEU A 282 -6.73 -16.43 -11.66
C LEU A 282 -6.52 -15.02 -12.23
N THR A 283 -7.44 -14.14 -11.89
CA THR A 283 -7.43 -12.74 -12.31
C THR A 283 -7.55 -11.79 -11.12
N GLY A 284 -7.45 -10.48 -11.37
CA GLY A 284 -7.69 -9.46 -10.35
C GLY A 284 -9.12 -9.44 -9.77
N ALA A 285 -10.06 -10.19 -10.35
CA ALA A 285 -11.40 -10.38 -9.82
C ALA A 285 -11.45 -11.43 -8.70
N ASP A 286 -10.55 -12.42 -8.75
CA ASP A 286 -10.48 -13.51 -7.78
C ASP A 286 -9.65 -13.11 -6.54
N CYS A 287 -8.52 -12.46 -6.76
CA CYS A 287 -7.59 -12.01 -5.71
C CYS A 287 -6.74 -10.82 -6.20
N SER A 288 -5.74 -10.38 -5.42
CA SER A 288 -4.81 -9.35 -5.92
C SER A 288 -4.07 -9.83 -7.18
N GLN A 289 -3.84 -8.93 -8.14
CA GLN A 289 -3.18 -9.25 -9.40
C GLN A 289 -1.80 -9.90 -9.19
N ALA A 290 -1.04 -9.43 -8.20
CA ALA A 290 0.27 -9.99 -7.89
C ALA A 290 0.16 -11.44 -7.37
N LEU A 291 -0.81 -11.74 -6.50
CA LEU A 291 -1.07 -13.09 -6.01
C LEU A 291 -1.53 -14.01 -7.15
N ALA A 292 -2.43 -13.53 -8.01
CA ALA A 292 -2.89 -14.27 -9.18
C ALA A 292 -1.72 -14.70 -10.09
N LEU A 293 -0.77 -13.78 -10.34
CA LEU A 293 0.43 -14.08 -11.16
C LEU A 293 1.30 -15.17 -10.52
N ILE A 294 1.50 -15.13 -9.19
CA ILE A 294 2.30 -16.13 -8.49
C ILE A 294 1.67 -17.53 -8.63
N ILE A 295 0.37 -17.63 -8.36
CA ILE A 295 -0.33 -18.92 -8.39
C ILE A 295 -0.42 -19.46 -9.82
N ASN A 296 -0.75 -18.62 -10.80
CA ASN A 296 -0.78 -19.01 -12.21
C ASN A 296 0.58 -19.50 -12.70
N LYS A 297 1.71 -18.86 -12.27
CA LYS A 297 3.06 -19.35 -12.57
C LYS A 297 3.31 -20.72 -11.94
N ALA A 298 2.92 -20.91 -10.67
CA ALA A 298 3.07 -22.19 -9.97
C ALA A 298 2.29 -23.33 -10.66
N MET A 299 1.10 -23.03 -11.17
CA MET A 299 0.21 -23.98 -11.85
C MET A 299 0.46 -24.09 -13.36
N ASN A 300 1.58 -23.58 -13.89
CA ASN A 300 1.87 -23.73 -15.30
C ASN A 300 1.96 -25.22 -15.66
N PRO A 301 1.27 -25.71 -16.72
CA PRO A 301 1.36 -27.10 -17.16
C PRO A 301 2.80 -27.52 -17.49
N ASP A 302 3.61 -26.62 -18.06
CA ASP A 302 5.02 -26.82 -18.30
C ASP A 302 5.84 -26.57 -17.02
N ALA A 303 6.49 -27.63 -16.51
CA ALA A 303 7.29 -27.59 -15.29
C ALA A 303 8.48 -26.61 -15.39
N ALA A 304 9.06 -26.42 -16.60
CA ALA A 304 10.17 -25.49 -16.80
C ALA A 304 9.76 -24.03 -16.58
N ARG A 305 8.48 -23.71 -16.77
CA ARG A 305 7.92 -22.36 -16.58
C ARG A 305 7.41 -22.08 -15.19
N ARG A 306 7.41 -23.08 -14.30
CA ARG A 306 7.06 -22.91 -12.89
C ARG A 306 8.20 -22.25 -12.10
N TYR A 307 7.99 -22.03 -10.83
CA TYR A 307 9.08 -21.82 -9.88
C TYR A 307 9.93 -23.08 -9.83
N GLN A 308 11.24 -22.93 -9.84
CA GLN A 308 12.14 -24.08 -9.86
C GLN A 308 12.42 -24.62 -8.45
N THR A 309 12.23 -23.80 -7.41
CA THR A 309 12.37 -24.19 -6.01
C THR A 309 11.25 -23.58 -5.15
N ALA A 310 10.98 -24.22 -4.01
CA ALA A 310 10.07 -23.65 -3.01
C ALA A 310 10.58 -22.30 -2.47
N ALA A 311 11.89 -22.13 -2.36
CA ALA A 311 12.51 -20.87 -1.95
C ALA A 311 12.23 -19.74 -2.96
N GLU A 312 12.30 -20.00 -4.27
CA GLU A 312 11.97 -19.00 -5.31
C GLU A 312 10.52 -18.54 -5.19
N MET A 313 9.59 -19.48 -4.98
CA MET A 313 8.18 -19.15 -4.81
C MET A 313 7.93 -18.41 -3.49
N LEU A 314 8.60 -18.79 -2.39
CA LEU A 314 8.52 -18.10 -1.10
C LEU A 314 8.96 -16.64 -1.22
N ASP A 315 10.08 -16.39 -1.91
CA ASP A 315 10.57 -15.04 -2.15
C ASP A 315 9.55 -14.18 -2.93
N ALA A 316 8.84 -14.76 -3.91
CA ALA A 316 7.76 -14.08 -4.61
C ALA A 316 6.60 -13.72 -3.66
N PHE A 317 6.21 -14.59 -2.74
CA PHE A 317 5.20 -14.29 -1.71
C PHE A 317 5.66 -13.20 -0.74
N MET A 318 6.91 -13.21 -0.33
CA MET A 318 7.48 -12.20 0.58
C MET A 318 7.53 -10.80 -0.06
N ARG A 319 7.62 -10.73 -1.39
CA ARG A 319 7.58 -9.46 -2.14
C ARG A 319 6.17 -8.91 -2.35
N LEU A 320 5.11 -9.69 -2.18
CA LEU A 320 3.71 -9.27 -2.40
C LEU A 320 3.35 -7.91 -1.79
N PRO A 321 3.72 -7.58 -0.52
CA PRO A 321 3.40 -6.28 0.06
C PRO A 321 4.08 -5.10 -0.65
N HIS A 322 5.18 -5.35 -1.35
CA HIS A 322 5.98 -4.34 -2.06
C HIS A 322 5.52 -4.15 -3.50
N ASP A 323 5.03 -5.22 -4.14
CA ASP A 323 4.70 -5.28 -5.56
C ASP A 323 3.21 -5.08 -5.84
N ASP A 324 2.36 -5.02 -4.82
CA ASP A 324 0.94 -4.71 -4.99
C ASP A 324 0.78 -3.26 -5.49
N PRO A 325 0.19 -3.05 -6.69
CA PRO A 325 -0.02 -1.72 -7.26
C PRO A 325 -0.77 -0.75 -6.33
N ARG A 326 -1.64 -1.27 -5.45
CA ARG A 326 -2.37 -0.48 -4.46
C ARG A 326 -1.44 0.02 -3.36
N SER A 327 -0.57 -0.83 -2.83
CA SER A 327 0.41 -0.46 -1.81
C SER A 327 1.47 0.49 -2.36
N ILE A 328 1.93 0.28 -3.59
CA ILE A 328 2.86 1.18 -4.30
C ILE A 328 2.20 2.55 -4.50
N LYS A 329 0.95 2.59 -4.97
CA LYS A 329 0.21 3.85 -5.17
C LYS A 329 0.02 4.60 -3.85
N LEU A 330 -0.38 3.92 -2.77
CA LEU A 330 -0.53 4.52 -1.43
C LEU A 330 0.80 5.07 -0.91
N ARG A 331 1.89 4.33 -1.03
CA ARG A 331 3.23 4.76 -0.61
C ARG A 331 3.72 5.97 -1.39
N ASN A 332 3.52 5.97 -2.71
CA ASN A 332 3.88 7.12 -3.55
C ASN A 332 3.02 8.35 -3.24
N THR A 333 1.71 8.18 -2.99
CA THR A 333 0.83 9.27 -2.57
C THR A 333 1.25 9.82 -1.21
N ALA A 334 1.52 8.99 -0.23
CA ALA A 334 2.01 9.41 1.09
C ALA A 334 3.33 10.16 1.01
N ARG A 335 4.28 9.68 0.18
CA ARG A 335 5.56 10.37 -0.06
C ARG A 335 5.37 11.74 -0.71
N ASN A 336 4.47 11.84 -1.69
CA ASN A 336 4.17 13.11 -2.35
C ASN A 336 3.50 14.11 -1.41
N ILE A 337 2.55 13.66 -0.56
CA ILE A 337 1.94 14.50 0.49
C ILE A 337 3.01 15.00 1.46
N LEU A 338 3.90 14.13 1.92
CA LEU A 338 4.98 14.51 2.84
C LEU A 338 5.94 15.52 2.23
N LEU A 339 6.26 15.36 0.94
CA LEU A 339 7.06 16.32 0.16
C LEU A 339 6.36 17.69 0.06
N VAL A 340 5.07 17.72 -0.27
CA VAL A 340 4.29 18.97 -0.33
C VAL A 340 4.25 19.62 1.05
N CYS A 341 4.00 18.88 2.11
CA CYS A 341 4.02 19.42 3.48
C CYS A 341 5.40 19.98 3.87
N ALA A 342 6.49 19.32 3.50
CA ALA A 342 7.84 19.81 3.76
C ALA A 342 8.12 21.11 3.01
N VAL A 343 7.75 21.19 1.73
CA VAL A 343 7.91 22.41 0.92
C VAL A 343 7.07 23.57 1.48
N THR A 344 5.80 23.32 1.81
CA THR A 344 4.93 24.36 2.40
C THR A 344 5.44 24.84 3.75
N PHE A 345 5.98 23.96 4.59
CA PHE A 345 6.59 24.33 5.87
C PHE A 345 7.84 25.19 5.68
N LEU A 346 8.72 24.82 4.74
CA LEU A 346 9.92 25.61 4.40
C LEU A 346 9.56 26.97 3.84
N CYS A 347 8.60 27.03 2.91
CA CYS A 347 8.12 28.30 2.35
C CYS A 347 7.46 29.17 3.44
N GLY A 348 6.62 28.60 4.30
CA GLY A 348 6.02 29.29 5.44
C GLY A 348 7.07 29.83 6.40
N GLY A 349 8.08 29.03 6.73
CA GLY A 349 9.21 29.47 7.57
C GLY A 349 10.01 30.61 6.94
N ALA A 350 10.29 30.53 5.64
CA ALA A 350 10.99 31.60 4.92
C ALA A 350 10.17 32.89 4.90
N LEU A 351 8.87 32.82 4.62
CA LEU A 351 7.98 33.98 4.62
C LEU A 351 7.85 34.61 6.03
N THR A 352 7.73 33.81 7.07
CA THR A 352 7.70 34.31 8.45
C THR A 352 9.02 34.99 8.84
N PHE A 353 10.15 34.39 8.46
CA PHE A 353 11.46 34.98 8.70
C PHE A 353 11.64 36.36 8.00
N ILE A 354 11.24 36.42 6.72
CA ILE A 354 11.27 37.70 5.96
C ILE A 354 10.36 38.73 6.62
N GLY A 355 9.12 38.32 6.99
CA GLY A 355 8.17 39.22 7.65
C GLY A 355 8.68 39.76 9.00
N MET A 356 9.31 38.91 9.82
CA MET A 356 9.93 39.36 11.08
C MET A 356 11.07 40.33 10.85
N ARG A 357 11.96 40.02 9.90
CA ARG A 357 13.08 40.91 9.53
C ARG A 357 12.59 42.27 9.03
N GLN A 358 11.60 42.28 8.15
CA GLN A 358 11.00 43.52 7.66
C GLN A 358 10.33 44.33 8.77
N ARG A 359 9.70 43.68 9.74
CA ARG A 359 9.11 44.34 10.90
C ARG A 359 10.17 45.02 11.78
N GLU A 360 11.27 44.35 12.07
CA GLU A 360 12.38 44.90 12.84
C GLU A 360 13.02 46.11 12.10
N GLN A 361 13.25 45.97 10.80
CA GLN A 361 13.78 47.06 9.98
C GLN A 361 12.87 48.30 10.00
N ARG A 362 11.55 48.08 9.86
CA ARG A 362 10.56 49.15 9.93
C ARG A 362 10.56 49.86 11.30
N GLN A 363 10.64 49.12 12.38
CA GLN A 363 10.70 49.70 13.71
C GLN A 363 11.99 50.51 13.92
N SER A 364 13.12 50.03 13.43
CA SER A 364 14.39 50.76 13.50
C SER A 364 14.36 52.03 12.66
N ALA A 365 13.77 51.96 11.46
CA ALA A 365 13.63 53.12 10.57
C ALA A 365 12.76 54.23 11.20
N LEU A 366 11.66 53.85 11.86
CA LEU A 366 10.81 54.81 12.57
C LEU A 366 11.54 55.53 13.72
N LYS A 367 12.32 54.80 14.52
CA LYS A 367 13.13 55.38 15.60
C LYS A 367 14.20 56.32 15.09
N LEU A 368 14.89 55.93 14.00
CA LEU A 368 15.90 56.76 13.38
C LEU A 368 15.28 58.03 12.76
N ALA A 369 14.07 57.93 12.20
CA ALA A 369 13.33 59.08 11.72
C ALA A 369 12.97 60.06 12.85
N GLU A 370 12.58 59.54 14.01
CA GLU A 370 12.30 60.33 15.24
C GLU A 370 13.58 61.02 15.70
N TYR A 371 14.69 60.29 15.86
CA TYR A 371 15.98 60.89 16.22
C TYR A 371 16.45 61.96 15.25
N SER A 372 16.18 61.80 13.93
CA SER A 372 16.44 62.82 12.94
C SER A 372 15.64 64.13 13.21
N GLN A 373 14.37 63.99 13.57
CA GLN A 373 13.53 65.14 13.87
C GLN A 373 13.97 65.87 15.17
N ASP A 374 14.33 65.08 16.20
CA ASP A 374 14.84 65.66 17.48
C ASP A 374 16.13 66.42 17.26
N ALA A 375 17.11 65.85 16.52
CA ALA A 375 18.36 66.51 16.16
C ALA A 375 18.13 67.79 15.37
N LEU A 376 17.11 67.80 14.47
CA LEU A 376 16.74 68.96 13.69
C LEU A 376 16.14 70.08 14.60
N GLN A 377 15.33 69.73 15.61
CA GLN A 377 14.80 70.71 16.59
C GLN A 377 15.89 71.30 17.47
N GLU A 378 16.95 70.54 17.76
CA GLU A 378 18.15 71.03 18.47
C GLU A 378 19.09 71.88 17.61
N GLY A 379 18.79 71.99 16.33
CA GLY A 379 19.57 72.74 15.38
C GLY A 379 20.76 71.96 14.77
N ASN A 380 20.89 70.70 15.07
CA ASN A 380 21.99 69.85 14.58
C ASN A 380 21.65 69.18 13.26
N VAL A 381 21.67 69.95 12.17
CA VAL A 381 21.29 69.49 10.83
C VAL A 381 22.15 68.33 10.34
N HIS A 382 23.41 68.23 10.72
CA HIS A 382 24.33 67.20 10.25
C HIS A 382 23.94 65.84 10.82
N GLU A 383 23.65 65.72 12.13
CA GLU A 383 23.18 64.51 12.79
C GLU A 383 21.77 64.12 12.27
N ALA A 384 20.89 65.09 12.09
CA ALA A 384 19.57 64.86 11.53
C ALA A 384 19.61 64.17 10.18
N VAL A 385 20.49 64.63 9.27
CA VAL A 385 20.68 64.00 7.95
C VAL A 385 21.27 62.61 8.09
N GLN A 386 22.24 62.40 8.99
CA GLN A 386 22.83 61.07 9.21
C GLN A 386 21.77 60.04 9.69
N TYR A 387 20.96 60.37 10.67
CA TYR A 387 19.87 59.49 11.15
C TYR A 387 18.83 59.24 10.08
N ALA A 388 18.46 60.27 9.32
CA ALA A 388 17.51 60.11 8.21
C ALA A 388 18.03 59.20 7.09
N MET A 389 19.30 59.29 6.76
CA MET A 389 19.92 58.38 5.77
C MET A 389 19.99 56.94 6.28
N GLN A 390 20.31 56.74 7.57
CA GLN A 390 20.30 55.38 8.17
C GLN A 390 18.91 54.79 8.31
N ALA A 391 17.85 55.60 8.34
CA ALA A 391 16.47 55.16 8.35
C ALA A 391 15.98 54.59 7.01
N LEU A 392 16.70 54.84 5.92
CA LEU A 392 16.37 54.34 4.59
C LEU A 392 16.97 52.93 4.39
N PRO A 393 16.21 51.95 3.91
CA PRO A 393 16.73 50.63 3.64
C PRO A 393 17.63 50.63 2.39
N ASP A 394 18.60 49.70 2.39
CA ASP A 394 19.37 49.41 1.18
C ASP A 394 18.49 48.75 0.10
N ASP A 395 18.87 48.87 -1.17
CA ASP A 395 18.18 48.32 -2.35
C ASP A 395 18.26 46.76 -2.41
N SER A 396 17.66 46.08 -1.45
CA SER A 396 17.56 44.62 -1.42
C SER A 396 16.09 44.21 -1.46
N ILE A 397 15.78 43.21 -2.32
CA ILE A 397 14.43 42.63 -2.48
C ILE A 397 13.86 42.07 -1.16
N LEU A 398 14.74 41.74 -0.20
CA LEU A 398 14.35 41.18 1.09
C LEU A 398 14.11 42.22 2.16
N ASN A 399 14.45 43.50 1.90
CA ASN A 399 14.28 44.57 2.86
C ASN A 399 12.87 45.18 2.80
N ALA A 400 12.46 45.77 3.90
CA ALA A 400 11.20 46.50 3.97
C ALA A 400 11.27 47.73 3.03
N PRO A 401 10.16 48.10 2.38
CA PRO A 401 10.14 49.35 1.60
C PRO A 401 10.37 50.56 2.55
N PRO A 402 10.93 51.65 2.05
CA PRO A 402 11.17 52.83 2.85
C PRO A 402 9.86 53.34 3.44
N THR A 403 9.89 53.74 4.71
CA THR A 403 8.72 54.29 5.40
C THR A 403 8.53 55.76 5.01
N ALA A 404 7.29 56.24 5.02
CA ALA A 404 6.99 57.63 4.73
C ALA A 404 7.68 58.60 5.72
N GLU A 405 7.76 58.15 7.00
CA GLU A 405 8.42 58.90 8.07
C GLU A 405 9.93 59.04 7.82
N ALA A 406 10.59 57.98 7.35
CA ALA A 406 12.01 58.02 7.02
C ALA A 406 12.29 58.95 5.81
N GLN A 407 11.46 58.90 4.77
CA GLN A 407 11.55 59.79 3.60
C GLN A 407 11.29 61.25 4.00
N TYR A 408 10.29 61.48 4.86
CA TYR A 408 9.98 62.79 5.37
C TYR A 408 11.12 63.36 6.23
N ALA A 409 11.68 62.55 7.13
CA ALA A 409 12.79 62.94 7.98
C ALA A 409 13.99 63.42 7.11
N LEU A 410 14.31 62.66 6.05
CA LEU A 410 15.39 63.06 5.14
C LEU A 410 15.08 64.35 4.37
N THR A 411 13.89 64.45 3.79
CA THR A 411 13.51 65.66 3.02
C THR A 411 13.39 66.90 3.88
N ASN A 412 12.96 66.72 5.14
CA ASN A 412 12.90 67.83 6.12
C ASN A 412 14.30 68.24 6.59
N ALA A 413 15.17 67.28 6.91
CA ALA A 413 16.56 67.57 7.31
C ALA A 413 17.36 68.25 6.20
N LEU A 414 17.08 67.93 4.94
CA LEU A 414 17.68 68.61 3.76
C LEU A 414 17.01 69.96 3.40
N GLY A 415 15.94 70.35 4.10
CA GLY A 415 15.21 71.56 3.86
C GLY A 415 14.47 71.65 2.51
N VAL A 416 14.16 70.48 1.90
CA VAL A 416 13.57 70.42 0.56
C VAL A 416 12.20 71.12 0.48
N TYR A 417 11.46 71.14 1.59
CA TYR A 417 10.13 71.79 1.67
C TYR A 417 10.14 73.13 2.37
N ASN A 418 11.33 73.70 2.67
CA ASN A 418 11.42 75.02 3.24
C ASN A 418 11.46 76.02 2.05
N LEU A 419 10.30 76.53 1.71
CA LEU A 419 10.17 77.52 0.66
C LEU A 419 10.39 78.93 1.23
N ASN A 420 10.99 79.83 0.46
CA ASN A 420 11.30 81.22 0.90
C ASN A 420 10.07 82.07 1.27
N ASP A 421 8.85 81.60 0.97
CA ASP A 421 7.58 82.29 1.21
C ASP A 421 6.89 81.84 2.50
N GLY A 422 7.59 81.18 3.42
CA GLY A 422 7.07 80.80 4.73
C GLY A 422 6.26 79.46 4.78
N PHE A 423 6.30 78.68 3.67
CA PHE A 423 5.73 77.36 3.68
C PHE A 423 6.71 76.39 4.29
N SER A 424 6.21 75.57 5.22
CA SER A 424 6.97 74.48 5.81
C SER A 424 6.08 73.25 5.86
N SER A 425 6.68 72.06 5.78
CA SER A 425 5.92 70.78 5.94
C SER A 425 5.41 70.67 7.39
N LYS A 426 4.14 70.27 7.57
CA LYS A 426 3.53 70.01 8.88
C LYS A 426 3.75 68.60 9.40
N GLY A 427 3.92 67.66 8.49
CA GLY A 427 4.06 66.26 8.85
C GLY A 427 3.82 65.33 7.65
N VAL A 428 3.77 64.03 7.90
CA VAL A 428 3.55 62.98 6.91
C VAL A 428 2.38 62.13 7.37
N VAL A 429 1.52 61.80 6.42
CA VAL A 429 0.43 60.83 6.61
C VAL A 429 0.68 59.63 5.73
N THR A 430 0.74 58.44 6.34
CA THR A 430 0.86 57.17 5.60
C THR A 430 -0.49 56.72 5.09
N LEU A 431 -0.63 56.64 3.78
CA LEU A 431 -1.86 56.16 3.14
C LEU A 431 -1.73 54.67 2.77
N PRO A 432 -2.85 53.91 2.75
CA PRO A 432 -2.83 52.49 2.44
C PRO A 432 -2.44 52.17 0.97
N SER A 433 -2.60 53.13 0.08
CA SER A 433 -2.16 53.08 -1.32
C SER A 433 -1.93 54.47 -1.86
N ALA A 434 -1.32 54.60 -3.04
CA ALA A 434 -1.21 55.91 -3.71
C ALA A 434 -2.61 56.50 -3.92
N PRO A 435 -2.82 57.78 -3.56
CA PRO A 435 -4.11 58.44 -3.73
C PRO A 435 -4.36 58.79 -5.21
N PHE A 436 -5.57 58.54 -5.67
CA PHE A 436 -6.02 58.93 -7.01
C PHE A 436 -6.44 60.40 -7.04
N HIS A 437 -6.92 60.91 -5.92
CA HIS A 437 -7.36 62.29 -5.78
C HIS A 437 -7.10 62.79 -4.37
N LEU A 438 -6.68 64.05 -4.26
CA LEU A 438 -6.49 64.80 -3.02
C LEU A 438 -7.31 66.07 -3.09
N GLU A 439 -8.05 66.36 -2.02
CA GLU A 439 -8.88 67.55 -1.94
C GLU A 439 -8.75 68.17 -0.56
N ILE A 440 -8.82 69.50 -0.47
CA ILE A 440 -8.74 70.26 0.77
C ILE A 440 -10.08 70.95 1.02
N SER A 441 -10.55 70.96 2.25
CA SER A 441 -11.76 71.68 2.63
C SER A 441 -11.66 73.18 2.38
N PRO A 442 -12.78 73.91 2.13
CA PRO A 442 -12.77 75.33 1.85
C PRO A 442 -12.03 76.19 2.91
N ASP A 443 -12.06 75.79 4.18
CA ASP A 443 -11.36 76.49 5.26
C ASP A 443 -9.94 75.96 5.55
N GLY A 444 -9.51 74.94 4.79
CA GLY A 444 -8.20 74.31 4.97
C GLY A 444 -8.04 73.45 6.23
N SER A 445 -9.14 73.23 7.01
CA SER A 445 -9.09 72.49 8.26
C SER A 445 -9.02 70.97 8.07
N ARG A 446 -9.41 70.48 6.88
CA ARG A 446 -9.42 69.06 6.56
C ARG A 446 -8.89 68.81 5.14
N PHE A 447 -8.41 67.60 4.92
CA PHE A 447 -8.11 67.12 3.56
C PHE A 447 -8.64 65.67 3.41
N ALA A 448 -8.98 65.37 2.20
CA ALA A 448 -9.45 64.05 1.82
C ALA A 448 -8.50 63.41 0.80
N ALA A 449 -8.24 62.11 0.96
CA ALA A 449 -7.43 61.33 0.05
C ALA A 449 -8.24 60.12 -0.44
N VAL A 450 -8.42 60.00 -1.74
CA VAL A 450 -9.11 58.83 -2.34
C VAL A 450 -8.07 57.76 -2.64
N CYS A 451 -8.12 56.69 -1.85
CA CYS A 451 -7.18 55.57 -1.91
C CYS A 451 -7.93 54.27 -2.26
N GLY A 452 -7.76 53.79 -3.49
CA GLY A 452 -8.45 52.57 -3.94
C GLY A 452 -9.98 52.73 -3.81
N TYR A 453 -10.59 51.96 -2.91
CA TYR A 453 -12.04 51.93 -2.65
C TYR A 453 -12.45 52.69 -1.39
N THR A 454 -11.59 53.58 -0.90
CA THR A 454 -11.87 54.31 0.35
C THR A 454 -11.43 55.76 0.22
N THR A 455 -12.28 56.67 0.61
CA THR A 455 -11.89 58.07 0.80
C THR A 455 -11.58 58.28 2.29
N LEU A 456 -10.35 58.63 2.59
CA LEU A 456 -9.88 58.89 3.93
C LEU A 456 -9.88 60.39 4.17
N VAL A 457 -10.49 60.87 5.27
CA VAL A 457 -10.55 62.26 5.65
C VAL A 457 -9.68 62.48 6.87
N TYR A 458 -8.85 63.51 6.83
CA TYR A 458 -7.90 63.84 7.88
C TYR A 458 -8.11 65.27 8.36
N ASP A 459 -7.85 65.53 9.63
CA ASP A 459 -7.69 66.89 10.17
C ASP A 459 -6.33 67.44 9.77
N SER A 460 -6.29 68.63 9.19
CA SER A 460 -5.05 69.23 8.65
C SER A 460 -4.08 69.67 9.75
N ASN A 461 -4.53 69.86 11.00
CA ASN A 461 -3.66 70.32 12.10
C ASN A 461 -3.04 69.17 12.86
N SER A 462 -3.85 68.15 13.20
CA SER A 462 -3.39 67.01 13.95
C SER A 462 -2.92 65.84 13.09
N LEU A 463 -3.20 65.88 11.78
CA LEU A 463 -2.96 64.81 10.81
C LEU A 463 -3.66 63.50 11.20
N ASN A 464 -4.60 63.54 12.13
CA ASN A 464 -5.37 62.37 12.52
C ASN A 464 -6.52 62.10 11.54
N GLN A 465 -6.75 60.82 11.23
CA GLN A 465 -7.88 60.42 10.44
C GLN A 465 -9.19 60.66 11.18
N SER A 466 -10.10 61.45 10.59
CA SER A 466 -11.42 61.73 11.15
C SER A 466 -12.49 60.78 10.63
N ALA A 467 -12.39 60.36 9.38
CA ALA A 467 -13.34 59.46 8.75
C ALA A 467 -12.71 58.56 7.70
N ALA A 468 -13.31 57.38 7.46
CA ALA A 468 -13.02 56.49 6.36
C ALA A 468 -14.34 56.17 5.63
N ILE A 469 -14.48 56.68 4.44
CA ILE A 469 -15.73 56.55 3.66
C ILE A 469 -15.52 55.40 2.65
N PRO A 470 -16.22 54.29 2.78
CA PRO A 470 -16.13 53.21 1.82
C PRO A 470 -16.73 53.64 0.48
N MET A 471 -16.03 53.39 -0.59
CA MET A 471 -16.42 53.68 -1.95
C MET A 471 -16.75 52.35 -2.65
N THR A 472 -17.81 52.28 -3.43
CA THR A 472 -18.06 51.12 -4.25
C THR A 472 -17.13 51.08 -5.47
N GLU A 473 -16.80 49.89 -5.91
CA GLU A 473 -15.83 49.54 -6.96
C GLU A 473 -15.69 50.49 -8.16
N SER A 474 -14.87 51.53 -8.05
CA SER A 474 -14.50 52.31 -9.21
C SER A 474 -13.09 52.92 -9.01
N ALA A 475 -12.18 52.57 -9.89
CA ALA A 475 -10.82 53.14 -9.96
C ALA A 475 -10.78 54.61 -10.36
N LEU A 476 -11.92 55.24 -10.61
CA LEU A 476 -12.04 56.63 -11.06
C LEU A 476 -12.88 57.49 -10.07
N ALA A 477 -12.95 57.03 -8.83
CA ALA A 477 -13.72 57.75 -7.81
C ALA A 477 -13.03 59.08 -7.46
N LYS A 478 -13.84 60.16 -7.43
CA LYS A 478 -13.43 61.52 -7.04
C LYS A 478 -14.26 61.95 -5.83
N ALA A 479 -13.63 62.67 -4.91
CA ALA A 479 -14.28 63.18 -3.73
C ALA A 479 -14.01 64.69 -3.64
N LEU A 480 -15.04 65.53 -3.46
CA LEU A 480 -14.95 66.97 -3.35
C LEU A 480 -15.68 67.47 -2.12
N PHE A 481 -15.16 68.45 -1.43
CA PHE A 481 -15.84 69.10 -0.32
C PHE A 481 -16.98 70.00 -0.83
N LEU A 482 -18.16 69.83 -0.24
CA LEU A 482 -19.31 70.74 -0.43
C LEU A 482 -19.20 71.96 0.50
N ASN A 483 -18.73 71.73 1.68
CA ASN A 483 -18.44 72.69 2.72
C ASN A 483 -17.43 72.03 3.73
N ASN A 484 -17.16 72.67 4.87
CA ASN A 484 -16.18 72.15 5.81
C ASN A 484 -16.61 70.83 6.56
N GLU A 485 -17.91 70.48 6.50
CA GLU A 485 -18.47 69.33 7.21
C GLU A 485 -18.93 68.20 6.28
N ASP A 486 -19.14 68.50 5.02
CA ASP A 486 -19.69 67.52 4.09
C ASP A 486 -18.79 67.37 2.84
N ILE A 487 -18.65 66.11 2.42
CA ILE A 487 -17.94 65.70 1.21
C ILE A 487 -18.89 64.92 0.31
N VAL A 488 -18.79 65.14 -1.00
CA VAL A 488 -19.49 64.32 -1.96
C VAL A 488 -18.51 63.41 -2.68
N CYS A 489 -18.87 62.16 -2.78
CA CYS A 489 -18.08 61.16 -3.45
C CYS A 489 -18.86 60.62 -4.65
N ALA A 490 -18.15 60.54 -5.79
CA ALA A 490 -18.64 59.90 -7.01
C ALA A 490 -18.10 58.49 -7.16
N GLY A 491 -18.93 57.53 -7.58
CA GLY A 491 -18.56 56.16 -7.78
C GLY A 491 -19.42 55.45 -8.81
N LYS A 492 -19.30 54.15 -8.93
CA LYS A 492 -19.99 53.29 -9.89
C LYS A 492 -21.52 53.36 -9.78
N ASP A 493 -22.02 53.53 -8.58
CA ASP A 493 -23.47 53.51 -8.30
C ASP A 493 -24.10 54.93 -8.22
N GLY A 494 -23.34 55.96 -8.58
CA GLY A 494 -23.81 57.36 -8.55
C GLY A 494 -23.06 58.23 -7.55
N LEU A 495 -23.76 59.10 -6.86
CA LEU A 495 -23.22 60.09 -5.93
C LEU A 495 -23.70 59.81 -4.51
N ALA A 496 -22.84 60.07 -3.53
CA ALA A 496 -23.25 60.07 -2.14
C ALA A 496 -22.60 61.23 -1.38
N ARG A 497 -23.37 61.88 -0.49
CA ARG A 497 -22.92 62.90 0.43
C ARG A 497 -22.61 62.26 1.79
N TYR A 498 -21.45 62.47 2.29
CA TYR A 498 -20.96 61.98 3.56
C TYR A 498 -20.57 63.11 4.51
N HIS A 499 -20.72 62.87 5.79
CA HIS A 499 -20.23 63.80 6.81
C HIS A 499 -18.78 63.50 7.15
N THR A 500 -17.93 64.51 7.25
CA THR A 500 -16.49 64.37 7.35
C THR A 500 -15.99 64.02 8.76
N SER A 501 -16.86 64.04 9.77
CA SER A 501 -16.48 63.69 11.15
C SER A 501 -16.71 62.22 11.48
N ASP A 502 -17.70 61.58 10.85
CA ASP A 502 -18.09 60.21 11.17
C ASP A 502 -18.06 59.28 9.93
N GLY A 503 -18.00 59.84 8.72
CA GLY A 503 -18.03 59.11 7.46
C GLY A 503 -19.39 58.50 7.11
N GLU A 504 -20.44 58.88 7.81
CA GLU A 504 -21.79 58.37 7.54
C GLU A 504 -22.44 59.06 6.34
N ALA A 505 -23.13 58.25 5.51
CA ALA A 505 -23.86 58.77 4.37
C ALA A 505 -25.09 59.57 4.79
N ARG A 506 -25.13 60.88 4.43
CA ARG A 506 -26.25 61.76 4.69
C ARG A 506 -27.28 61.73 3.57
N LYS A 507 -26.87 61.50 2.32
CA LYS A 507 -27.75 61.39 1.18
C LYS A 507 -27.06 60.60 0.08
N ILE A 508 -27.80 59.71 -0.55
CA ILE A 508 -27.34 58.87 -1.66
C ILE A 508 -28.24 59.16 -2.88
N TRP A 509 -27.62 59.37 -4.01
CA TRP A 509 -28.27 59.50 -5.31
C TRP A 509 -27.80 58.32 -6.16
N THR A 510 -28.68 57.38 -6.40
CA THR A 510 -28.43 56.25 -7.28
C THR A 510 -28.61 56.66 -8.75
N GLY A 511 -27.68 56.27 -9.60
CA GLY A 511 -27.73 56.62 -11.01
C GLY A 511 -26.66 55.87 -11.82
N GLN A 512 -26.28 56.41 -12.96
CA GLN A 512 -25.15 55.89 -13.72
C GLN A 512 -23.84 56.19 -13.05
N ALA A 513 -22.80 55.42 -13.36
CA ALA A 513 -21.45 55.65 -12.85
C ALA A 513 -20.99 57.05 -13.19
N ALA A 514 -20.53 57.78 -12.17
CA ALA A 514 -19.96 59.12 -12.35
C ALA A 514 -18.47 59.02 -12.57
N THR A 515 -17.98 59.60 -13.65
CA THR A 515 -16.54 59.58 -14.05
C THR A 515 -15.81 60.84 -13.64
N ASP A 516 -16.51 61.98 -13.53
CA ASP A 516 -15.96 63.20 -13.00
C ASP A 516 -16.99 64.01 -12.22
N LEU A 517 -16.48 64.88 -11.33
CA LEU A 517 -17.28 65.64 -10.38
C LEU A 517 -16.70 67.04 -10.26
N SER A 518 -17.54 68.04 -10.20
CA SER A 518 -17.18 69.43 -9.90
C SER A 518 -18.21 70.06 -8.98
N VAL A 519 -17.78 70.92 -8.07
CA VAL A 519 -18.60 71.62 -7.10
C VAL A 519 -18.48 73.11 -7.32
N SER A 520 -19.59 73.84 -7.27
CA SER A 520 -19.55 75.32 -7.33
C SER A 520 -18.87 75.92 -6.09
N ALA A 521 -18.30 77.10 -6.19
CA ALA A 521 -17.57 77.76 -5.12
C ALA A 521 -18.42 78.00 -3.84
N ASP A 522 -19.74 78.07 -3.96
CA ASP A 522 -20.67 78.19 -2.85
C ASP A 522 -21.19 76.85 -2.32
N GLY A 523 -20.71 75.71 -2.82
CA GLY A 523 -21.08 74.35 -2.42
C GLY A 523 -22.51 73.93 -2.75
N LYS A 524 -23.26 74.73 -3.53
CA LYS A 524 -24.69 74.49 -3.77
C LYS A 524 -24.99 73.70 -5.05
N ILE A 525 -24.08 73.73 -6.02
CA ILE A 525 -24.26 73.06 -7.30
C ILE A 525 -23.18 71.99 -7.44
N VAL A 526 -23.57 70.79 -7.76
CA VAL A 526 -22.69 69.68 -8.09
C VAL A 526 -22.92 69.30 -9.55
N ALA A 527 -21.88 69.43 -10.35
CA ALA A 527 -21.88 68.96 -11.75
C ALA A 527 -21.22 67.57 -11.82
N VAL A 528 -21.85 66.70 -12.56
CA VAL A 528 -21.42 65.29 -12.68
C VAL A 528 -21.27 64.95 -14.15
N VAL A 529 -20.21 64.25 -14.48
CA VAL A 529 -20.00 63.65 -15.80
C VAL A 529 -20.13 62.15 -15.67
N ASN A 530 -20.98 61.57 -16.50
CA ASN A 530 -21.23 60.14 -16.57
C ASN A 530 -20.40 59.49 -17.69
#